data_2a29217b2bd31c0b2125710417883812
#
_entry.id   2a29217b2bd31c0b2125710417883812
#
_cell.length_a   1.000
_cell.length_b   1.000
_cell.length_c   1.000
_cell.angle_alpha   90.00
_cell.angle_beta   90.00
_cell.angle_gamma   90.00
#
_symmetry.space_group_name_H-M   'P 1'
#
loop_
_entity.id
_entity.type
_entity.pdbx_description
1 polymer ?
#
loop_
_entity_poly.entity_id
_entity_poly.type
_entity_poly.pdbx_seq_one_letter_code
_entity_poly.pdbx_strand_id
1 'polypeptide(L)'
;MAAAEAVSISIPKIDVRTAQIKLVGDSPLISHAWSEKAKRQMLDKQMKKAKTAKEAKDPFSDYVESLYWLSDKPAKPSEKDIAKATFGFPCVAFKASAVGACRFSDGIKMTEARGAFHVVGEFAEIEGKPKMREDMVRVGMGTADIRFRGEFDPWSVVLTVSYNGAALSLE
;
A
#
# COMPACT_ATOMS: atom_id res chain seq x y z
N MET A 1 56.90 -20.47 6.18
CA MET A 1 55.46 -20.17 6.32
C MET A 1 54.92 -19.93 4.90
N ALA A 2 54.08 -20.83 4.40
CA ALA A 2 53.44 -20.66 3.10
C ALA A 2 52.36 -19.56 3.20
N ALA A 3 52.42 -18.56 2.33
CA ALA A 3 51.40 -17.53 2.22
C ALA A 3 50.10 -18.19 1.75
N ALA A 4 49.00 -17.97 2.47
CA ALA A 4 47.69 -18.43 2.06
C ALA A 4 47.31 -17.72 0.76
N GLU A 5 47.02 -18.47 -0.31
CA GLU A 5 46.48 -17.93 -1.55
C GLU A 5 45.14 -17.27 -1.28
N ALA A 6 45.01 -16.00 -1.68
CA ALA A 6 43.74 -15.26 -1.60
C ALA A 6 42.75 -15.86 -2.59
N VAL A 7 41.68 -16.48 -2.07
CA VAL A 7 40.56 -16.97 -2.89
C VAL A 7 39.73 -15.79 -3.30
N SER A 8 39.66 -15.49 -4.61
CA SER A 8 38.73 -14.47 -5.13
C SER A 8 37.31 -15.02 -5.20
N ILE A 9 36.36 -14.32 -4.54
CA ILE A 9 34.95 -14.65 -4.63
C ILE A 9 34.35 -13.83 -5.78
N SER A 10 33.85 -14.50 -6.82
CA SER A 10 33.09 -13.88 -7.90
C SER A 10 31.59 -13.94 -7.57
N ILE A 11 30.97 -12.78 -7.41
CA ILE A 11 29.51 -12.69 -7.21
C ILE A 11 28.88 -12.51 -8.60
N PRO A 12 28.03 -13.44 -9.09
CA PRO A 12 27.35 -13.29 -10.38
C PRO A 12 26.46 -12.05 -10.38
N LYS A 13 26.45 -11.31 -11.49
CA LYS A 13 25.53 -10.18 -11.68
C LYS A 13 24.09 -10.67 -11.67
N ILE A 14 23.22 -9.99 -10.91
CA ILE A 14 21.78 -10.21 -10.95
C ILE A 14 21.24 -9.62 -12.27
N ASP A 15 20.45 -10.40 -13.02
CA ASP A 15 19.76 -9.94 -14.23
C ASP A 15 18.53 -9.11 -13.86
N VAL A 16 18.75 -7.81 -13.58
CA VAL A 16 17.67 -6.88 -13.22
C VAL A 16 17.00 -6.35 -14.46
N ARG A 17 15.71 -6.61 -14.59
CA ARG A 17 14.84 -6.10 -15.66
C ARG A 17 13.72 -5.25 -15.08
N THR A 18 13.11 -4.42 -15.94
CA THR A 18 11.98 -3.57 -15.58
C THR A 18 10.83 -3.77 -16.56
N ALA A 19 9.61 -3.83 -16.05
CA ALA A 19 8.40 -3.92 -16.83
C ALA A 19 7.31 -3.01 -16.27
N GLN A 20 6.38 -2.60 -17.13
CA GLN A 20 5.14 -1.95 -16.72
C GLN A 20 4.00 -2.96 -16.81
N ILE A 21 3.25 -3.09 -15.71
CA ILE A 21 2.12 -4.01 -15.60
C ILE A 21 0.87 -3.19 -15.30
N LYS A 22 -0.12 -3.24 -16.19
CA LYS A 22 -1.43 -2.65 -15.95
C LYS A 22 -2.31 -3.66 -15.21
N LEU A 23 -2.81 -3.26 -14.04
CA LEU A 23 -3.83 -3.99 -13.32
C LEU A 23 -5.17 -3.28 -13.50
N VAL A 24 -6.22 -4.06 -13.69
CA VAL A 24 -7.62 -3.59 -13.73
C VAL A 24 -8.35 -4.32 -12.61
N GLY A 25 -9.02 -3.56 -11.73
CA GLY A 25 -9.77 -4.16 -10.62
C GLY A 25 -11.03 -4.85 -11.10
N ASP A 26 -11.23 -6.08 -10.64
CA ASP A 26 -12.48 -6.86 -10.78
C ASP A 26 -13.36 -6.77 -9.53
N SER A 27 -12.87 -6.12 -8.50
CA SER A 27 -13.54 -5.86 -7.23
C SER A 27 -13.12 -4.49 -6.67
N PRO A 28 -13.91 -3.88 -5.78
CA PRO A 28 -13.59 -2.56 -5.22
C PRO A 28 -12.24 -2.53 -4.49
N LEU A 29 -11.43 -1.49 -4.74
CA LEU A 29 -10.23 -1.19 -3.97
C LEU A 29 -10.59 -0.28 -2.81
N ILE A 30 -10.33 -0.73 -1.58
CA ILE A 30 -10.63 0.03 -0.36
C ILE A 30 -9.35 0.68 0.17
N SER A 31 -9.35 2.01 0.22
CA SER A 31 -8.26 2.80 0.78
C SER A 31 -8.45 3.04 2.26
N HIS A 32 -7.37 2.87 3.04
CA HIS A 32 -7.37 3.14 4.48
C HIS A 32 -6.02 3.66 4.93
N ALA A 33 -5.72 4.89 4.53
CA ALA A 33 -4.53 5.59 4.99
C ALA A 33 -4.59 5.86 6.50
N TRP A 34 -3.45 5.96 7.13
CA TRP A 34 -3.35 6.38 8.53
C TRP A 34 -3.60 7.87 8.64
N SER A 35 -4.68 8.25 9.33
CA SER A 35 -4.99 9.65 9.59
C SER A 35 -3.95 10.28 10.52
N GLU A 36 -3.71 11.58 10.36
CA GLU A 36 -2.83 12.36 11.26
C GLU A 36 -3.32 12.30 12.72
N LYS A 37 -4.63 12.25 12.91
CA LYS A 37 -5.26 12.05 14.23
C LYS A 37 -4.83 10.72 14.87
N ALA A 38 -4.87 9.61 14.10
CA ALA A 38 -4.47 8.30 14.59
C ALA A 38 -2.97 8.26 14.92
N LYS A 39 -2.13 8.82 14.05
CA LYS A 39 -0.68 8.94 14.31
C LYS A 39 -0.39 9.70 15.58
N ARG A 40 -1.04 10.86 15.79
CA ARG A 40 -0.89 11.68 16.99
C ARG A 40 -1.31 10.93 18.25
N GLN A 41 -2.46 10.27 18.23
CA GLN A 41 -2.93 9.47 19.37
C GLN A 41 -1.97 8.33 19.73
N MET A 42 -1.37 7.65 18.73
CA MET A 42 -0.36 6.64 18.98
C MET A 42 0.90 7.21 19.61
N LEU A 43 1.38 8.35 19.10
CA LEU A 43 2.55 9.03 19.63
C LEU A 43 2.31 9.49 21.08
N ASP A 44 1.17 10.12 21.36
CA ASP A 44 0.80 10.58 22.71
C ASP A 44 0.71 9.39 23.69
N LYS A 45 0.19 8.24 23.24
CA LYS A 45 0.18 7.01 24.05
C LYS A 45 1.60 6.51 24.33
N GLN A 46 2.50 6.51 23.34
CA GLN A 46 3.90 6.11 23.52
C GLN A 46 4.64 7.07 24.46
N MET A 47 4.34 8.36 24.39
CA MET A 47 4.88 9.40 25.27
C MET A 47 4.22 9.41 26.66
N LYS A 48 3.30 8.48 26.97
CA LYS A 48 2.56 8.38 28.23
C LYS A 48 1.81 9.67 28.62
N LYS A 49 1.39 10.47 27.66
CA LYS A 49 0.55 11.65 27.90
C LYS A 49 -0.83 11.25 28.42
N ALA A 50 -1.45 12.14 29.20
CA ALA A 50 -2.82 11.95 29.66
C ALA A 50 -3.79 11.77 28.48
N LYS A 51 -4.77 10.88 28.62
CA LYS A 51 -5.79 10.67 27.60
C LYS A 51 -6.66 11.91 27.48
N THR A 52 -6.70 12.51 26.31
CA THR A 52 -7.68 13.54 25.97
C THR A 52 -9.06 12.92 25.71
N ALA A 53 -10.13 13.69 25.90
CA ALA A 53 -11.47 13.26 25.55
C ALA A 53 -11.55 12.88 24.07
N LYS A 54 -12.33 11.85 23.75
CA LYS A 54 -12.57 11.47 22.35
C LYS A 54 -13.32 12.61 21.67
N GLU A 55 -12.77 13.09 20.57
CA GLU A 55 -13.49 13.99 19.67
C GLU A 55 -14.65 13.24 19.00
N ALA A 56 -15.72 13.98 18.67
CA ALA A 56 -16.84 13.44 17.88
C ALA A 56 -16.33 12.90 16.53
N LYS A 57 -16.94 11.85 16.05
CA LYS A 57 -16.66 11.33 14.70
C LYS A 57 -17.20 12.30 13.65
N ASP A 58 -16.39 12.56 12.65
CA ASP A 58 -16.78 13.26 11.43
C ASP A 58 -16.60 12.29 10.24
N PRO A 59 -17.73 11.76 9.71
CA PRO A 59 -17.69 10.80 8.61
C PRO A 59 -16.93 11.28 7.39
N PHE A 60 -17.13 12.55 7.00
CA PHE A 60 -16.46 13.09 5.83
C PHE A 60 -14.97 13.29 6.05
N SER A 61 -14.58 13.78 7.22
CA SER A 61 -13.17 13.92 7.59
C SER A 61 -12.47 12.56 7.66
N ASP A 62 -13.09 11.55 8.27
CA ASP A 62 -12.54 10.19 8.33
C ASP A 62 -12.37 9.59 6.91
N TYR A 63 -13.33 9.81 6.01
CA TYR A 63 -13.25 9.41 4.61
C TYR A 63 -12.07 10.10 3.90
N VAL A 64 -11.97 11.42 3.98
CA VAL A 64 -10.89 12.21 3.37
C VAL A 64 -9.50 11.78 3.86
N GLU A 65 -9.38 11.51 5.17
CA GLU A 65 -8.15 11.04 5.79
C GLU A 65 -7.79 9.59 5.40
N SER A 66 -8.76 8.80 4.95
CA SER A 66 -8.53 7.42 4.50
C SER A 66 -7.89 7.31 3.12
N LEU A 67 -7.86 8.41 2.34
CA LEU A 67 -7.33 8.46 0.98
C LEU A 67 -5.83 8.77 0.98
N TYR A 68 -5.08 8.13 0.08
CA TYR A 68 -3.67 8.47 -0.18
C TYR A 68 -3.60 9.55 -1.26
N TRP A 69 -3.53 10.80 -0.86
CA TRP A 69 -3.46 11.95 -1.75
C TRP A 69 -2.09 12.03 -2.43
N LEU A 70 -2.07 12.11 -3.75
CA LEU A 70 -0.86 12.38 -4.55
C LEU A 70 -0.80 13.85 -4.94
N SER A 71 -1.94 14.48 -5.16
CA SER A 71 -2.04 15.94 -5.32
C SER A 71 -2.03 16.65 -3.98
N ASP A 72 -1.80 17.97 -3.98
CA ASP A 72 -1.86 18.79 -2.79
C ASP A 72 -3.22 18.69 -2.12
N LYS A 73 -3.23 18.28 -0.85
CA LYS A 73 -4.44 18.16 -0.04
C LYS A 73 -4.77 19.50 0.60
N PRO A 74 -5.93 20.11 0.30
CA PRO A 74 -6.36 21.34 0.99
C PRO A 74 -6.53 21.12 2.50
N ALA A 75 -6.40 22.19 3.28
CA ALA A 75 -6.60 22.12 4.74
C ALA A 75 -8.03 21.71 5.13
N LYS A 76 -9.02 22.06 4.30
CA LYS A 76 -10.42 21.66 4.43
C LYS A 76 -10.92 21.19 3.07
N PRO A 77 -10.69 19.92 2.71
CA PRO A 77 -11.11 19.39 1.42
C PRO A 77 -12.63 19.35 1.29
N SER A 78 -13.13 19.65 0.09
CA SER A 78 -14.53 19.51 -0.29
C SER A 78 -14.68 18.35 -1.30
N GLU A 79 -15.91 17.96 -1.59
CA GLU A 79 -16.20 16.97 -2.65
C GLU A 79 -15.65 17.41 -4.01
N LYS A 80 -15.64 18.72 -4.30
CA LYS A 80 -15.08 19.27 -5.55
C LYS A 80 -13.58 19.10 -5.62
N ASP A 81 -12.89 19.20 -4.49
CA ASP A 81 -11.44 18.98 -4.42
C ASP A 81 -11.11 17.50 -4.61
N ILE A 82 -11.89 16.60 -3.99
CA ILE A 82 -11.77 15.15 -4.19
C ILE A 82 -12.00 14.78 -5.67
N ALA A 83 -12.99 15.38 -6.33
CA ALA A 83 -13.28 15.10 -7.73
C ALA A 83 -12.13 15.46 -8.69
N LYS A 84 -11.29 16.46 -8.32
CA LYS A 84 -10.15 16.94 -9.12
C LYS A 84 -8.82 16.30 -8.73
N ALA A 85 -8.73 15.77 -7.50
CA ALA A 85 -7.51 15.23 -6.96
C ALA A 85 -7.09 13.92 -7.63
N THR A 86 -5.80 13.62 -7.52
CA THR A 86 -5.21 12.32 -7.85
C THR A 86 -4.89 11.57 -6.56
N PHE A 87 -5.12 10.27 -6.60
CA PHE A 87 -4.94 9.38 -5.45
C PHE A 87 -4.02 8.24 -5.81
N GLY A 88 -3.30 7.76 -4.81
CA GLY A 88 -2.43 6.62 -4.96
C GLY A 88 -2.83 5.45 -4.07
N PHE A 89 -2.09 4.36 -4.25
CA PHE A 89 -2.13 3.23 -3.33
C PHE A 89 -0.69 2.74 -3.11
N PRO A 90 -0.34 2.29 -1.89
CA PRO A 90 1.05 1.92 -1.59
C PRO A 90 1.57 0.80 -2.50
N CYS A 91 2.70 1.03 -3.17
CA CYS A 91 3.36 0.04 -4.03
C CYS A 91 3.70 -1.25 -3.27
N VAL A 92 4.04 -1.13 -1.99
CA VAL A 92 4.31 -2.28 -1.11
C VAL A 92 3.08 -3.18 -0.91
N ALA A 93 1.86 -2.63 -0.97
CA ALA A 93 0.64 -3.41 -0.83
C ALA A 93 0.39 -4.29 -2.07
N PHE A 94 0.64 -3.77 -3.27
CA PHE A 94 0.59 -4.57 -4.51
C PHE A 94 1.62 -5.70 -4.49
N LYS A 95 2.85 -5.40 -4.06
CA LYS A 95 3.87 -6.44 -3.88
C LYS A 95 3.42 -7.49 -2.87
N ALA A 96 2.91 -7.07 -1.72
CA ALA A 96 2.46 -8.00 -0.67
C ALA A 96 1.29 -8.88 -1.15
N SER A 97 0.35 -8.33 -1.92
CA SER A 97 -0.76 -9.07 -2.52
C SER A 97 -0.26 -10.13 -3.49
N ALA A 98 0.62 -9.74 -4.43
CA ALA A 98 1.20 -10.68 -5.41
C ALA A 98 2.00 -11.81 -4.73
N VAL A 99 2.83 -11.48 -3.73
CA VAL A 99 3.55 -12.50 -2.93
C VAL A 99 2.57 -13.40 -2.18
N GLY A 100 1.48 -12.84 -1.64
CA GLY A 100 0.43 -13.60 -0.96
C GLY A 100 -0.29 -14.58 -1.89
N ALA A 101 -0.54 -14.18 -3.14
CA ALA A 101 -1.19 -15.00 -4.16
C ALA A 101 -0.38 -16.26 -4.54
N CYS A 102 0.95 -16.25 -4.37
CA CYS A 102 1.79 -17.43 -4.61
C CYS A 102 1.43 -18.64 -3.74
N ARG A 103 0.62 -18.47 -2.68
CA ARG A 103 0.09 -19.61 -1.89
C ARG A 103 -0.88 -20.49 -2.69
N PHE A 104 -1.47 -19.92 -3.72
CA PHE A 104 -2.50 -20.57 -4.55
C PHE A 104 -1.96 -20.94 -5.93
N SER A 105 -0.64 -20.84 -6.13
CA SER A 105 0.06 -21.17 -7.37
C SER A 105 1.22 -22.11 -7.10
N ASP A 106 1.36 -23.14 -7.92
CA ASP A 106 2.46 -24.10 -7.82
C ASP A 106 3.76 -23.62 -8.50
N GLY A 107 3.72 -22.44 -9.17
CA GLY A 107 4.83 -21.96 -9.99
C GLY A 107 6.02 -21.39 -9.22
N ILE A 108 5.78 -20.72 -8.09
CA ILE A 108 6.83 -20.05 -7.32
C ILE A 108 6.49 -20.00 -5.83
N LYS A 109 7.49 -20.22 -4.97
CA LYS A 109 7.32 -20.11 -3.52
C LYS A 109 7.26 -18.66 -3.07
N MET A 110 6.45 -18.35 -2.06
CA MET A 110 6.32 -16.99 -1.50
C MET A 110 7.66 -16.36 -1.10
N THR A 111 8.58 -17.15 -0.54
CA THR A 111 9.91 -16.71 -0.10
C THR A 111 10.77 -16.28 -1.30
N GLU A 112 10.67 -17.02 -2.39
CA GLU A 112 11.35 -16.75 -3.65
C GLU A 112 10.75 -15.51 -4.33
N ALA A 113 9.43 -15.46 -4.49
CA ALA A 113 8.72 -14.31 -5.05
C ALA A 113 9.03 -13.01 -4.30
N ARG A 114 9.15 -13.07 -2.96
CA ARG A 114 9.48 -11.89 -2.14
C ARG A 114 10.83 -11.26 -2.50
N GLY A 115 11.81 -12.08 -2.88
CA GLY A 115 13.14 -11.64 -3.32
C GLY A 115 13.25 -11.37 -4.82
N ALA A 116 12.35 -11.94 -5.63
CA ALA A 116 12.48 -11.95 -7.07
C ALA A 116 12.04 -10.65 -7.76
N PHE A 117 11.17 -9.85 -7.14
CA PHE A 117 10.71 -8.58 -7.72
C PHE A 117 10.43 -7.49 -6.68
N HIS A 118 10.39 -6.25 -7.16
CA HIS A 118 10.04 -5.05 -6.41
C HIS A 118 9.12 -4.15 -7.24
N VAL A 119 8.06 -3.61 -6.62
CA VAL A 119 7.23 -2.58 -7.23
C VAL A 119 7.85 -1.23 -6.91
N VAL A 120 8.25 -0.50 -7.96
CA VAL A 120 9.01 0.74 -7.84
C VAL A 120 8.11 1.89 -7.40
N GLY A 121 8.61 2.71 -6.47
CA GLY A 121 7.90 3.87 -5.95
C GLY A 121 7.28 3.62 -4.57
N GLU A 122 6.83 4.68 -3.94
CA GLU A 122 6.12 4.64 -2.66
C GLU A 122 4.62 4.39 -2.90
N PHE A 123 4.05 5.15 -3.83
CA PHE A 123 2.64 5.05 -4.24
C PHE A 123 2.55 4.88 -5.75
N ALA A 124 1.57 4.10 -6.19
CA ALA A 124 1.14 4.02 -7.58
C ALA A 124 -0.19 4.79 -7.72
N GLU A 125 -0.31 5.62 -8.75
CA GLU A 125 -1.51 6.39 -9.03
C GLU A 125 -2.65 5.48 -9.44
N ILE A 126 -3.83 5.66 -8.82
CA ILE A 126 -5.04 4.91 -9.12
C ILE A 126 -5.89 5.69 -10.10
N GLU A 127 -6.13 5.12 -11.26
CA GLU A 127 -7.16 5.58 -12.19
C GLU A 127 -8.52 5.15 -11.64
N GLY A 128 -9.35 6.12 -11.27
CA GLY A 128 -10.67 5.90 -10.67
C GLY A 128 -11.06 7.05 -9.76
N LYS A 129 -12.32 7.12 -9.37
CA LYS A 129 -12.81 8.14 -8.44
C LYS A 129 -13.25 7.48 -7.15
N PRO A 130 -12.77 7.97 -5.99
CA PRO A 130 -13.15 7.42 -4.72
C PRO A 130 -14.58 7.82 -4.34
N LYS A 131 -15.30 6.89 -3.72
CA LYS A 131 -16.58 7.10 -3.06
C LYS A 131 -16.43 6.84 -1.58
N MET A 132 -17.24 7.51 -0.76
CA MET A 132 -17.29 7.23 0.67
C MET A 132 -17.99 5.90 0.91
N ARG A 133 -17.31 5.00 1.63
CA ARG A 133 -17.84 3.71 2.08
C ARG A 133 -17.90 3.67 3.59
N GLU A 134 -18.98 3.14 4.12
CA GLU A 134 -19.17 2.86 5.53
C GLU A 134 -18.97 1.37 5.81
N ASP A 135 -18.08 1.05 6.73
CA ASP A 135 -17.81 -0.32 7.15
C ASP A 135 -17.99 -0.48 8.66
N MET A 136 -18.77 -1.47 9.07
CA MET A 136 -18.78 -1.92 10.46
C MET A 136 -17.62 -2.89 10.68
N VAL A 137 -16.72 -2.55 11.58
CA VAL A 137 -15.55 -3.36 11.90
C VAL A 137 -15.55 -3.76 13.38
N ARG A 138 -14.98 -4.91 13.71
CA ARG A 138 -14.73 -5.30 15.10
C ARG A 138 -13.36 -4.83 15.53
N VAL A 139 -13.30 -4.10 16.63
CA VAL A 139 -12.07 -3.64 17.28
C VAL A 139 -11.90 -4.42 18.58
N GLY A 140 -10.86 -5.26 18.65
CA GLY A 140 -10.62 -6.12 19.82
C GLY A 140 -11.69 -7.19 20.01
N MET A 141 -11.87 -7.63 21.25
CA MET A 141 -12.83 -8.69 21.61
C MET A 141 -14.24 -8.16 21.77
N GLY A 142 -14.90 -7.76 20.69
CA GLY A 142 -16.35 -7.57 20.70
C GLY A 142 -16.86 -6.14 20.59
N THR A 143 -16.01 -5.12 20.50
CA THR A 143 -16.45 -3.73 20.26
C THR A 143 -16.66 -3.50 18.76
N ALA A 144 -17.90 -3.18 18.35
CA ALA A 144 -18.17 -2.71 16.99
C ALA A 144 -17.75 -1.25 16.83
N ASP A 145 -17.16 -0.92 15.68
CA ASP A 145 -16.81 0.45 15.29
C ASP A 145 -17.22 0.69 13.84
N ILE A 146 -17.72 1.88 13.54
CA ILE A 146 -18.05 2.30 12.18
C ILE A 146 -16.86 3.07 11.63
N ARG A 147 -16.39 2.71 10.42
CA ARG A 147 -15.30 3.38 9.74
C ARG A 147 -15.71 3.84 8.36
N PHE A 148 -15.31 5.07 8.05
CA PHE A 148 -15.53 5.67 6.75
C PHE A 148 -14.22 5.59 5.95
N ARG A 149 -14.30 5.02 4.74
CA ARG A 149 -13.14 4.71 3.89
C ARG A 149 -13.39 5.14 2.45
N GLY A 150 -12.30 5.34 1.72
CA GLY A 150 -12.37 5.51 0.27
C GLY A 150 -12.52 4.16 -0.43
N GLU A 151 -13.48 4.07 -1.34
CA GLU A 151 -13.70 2.94 -2.22
C GLU A 151 -13.54 3.40 -3.67
N PHE A 152 -12.68 2.73 -4.43
CA PHE A 152 -12.54 2.93 -5.88
C PHE A 152 -13.21 1.76 -6.59
N ASP A 153 -14.20 2.07 -7.43
CA ASP A 153 -14.91 1.11 -8.26
C ASP A 153 -15.60 1.84 -9.42
N PRO A 154 -15.18 1.62 -10.69
CA PRO A 154 -14.03 0.82 -11.12
C PRO A 154 -12.68 1.50 -10.85
N TRP A 155 -11.59 0.71 -10.94
CA TRP A 155 -10.24 1.24 -10.83
C TRP A 155 -9.24 0.50 -11.71
N SER A 156 -8.15 1.18 -12.07
CA SER A 156 -6.95 0.57 -12.67
C SER A 156 -5.69 1.25 -12.16
N VAL A 157 -4.55 0.60 -12.36
CA VAL A 157 -3.23 1.11 -11.98
C VAL A 157 -2.16 0.58 -12.92
N VAL A 158 -1.14 1.38 -13.21
CA VAL A 158 0.06 0.94 -13.91
C VAL A 158 1.21 0.86 -12.91
N LEU A 159 1.74 -0.34 -12.72
CA LEU A 159 2.85 -0.61 -11.83
C LEU A 159 4.16 -0.71 -12.62
N THR A 160 5.20 -0.02 -12.17
CA THR A 160 6.57 -0.26 -12.63
C THR A 160 7.20 -1.31 -11.72
N VAL A 161 7.55 -2.46 -12.30
CA VAL A 161 8.09 -3.61 -11.57
C VAL A 161 9.53 -3.85 -11.99
N SER A 162 10.44 -3.84 -11.03
CA SER A 162 11.83 -4.30 -11.20
C SER A 162 11.92 -5.74 -10.73
N TYR A 163 12.48 -6.64 -11.55
CA TYR A 163 12.51 -8.07 -11.25
C TYR A 163 13.82 -8.72 -11.71
N ASN A 164 14.14 -9.86 -11.11
CA ASN A 164 15.26 -10.70 -11.51
C ASN A 164 14.81 -11.59 -12.67
N GLY A 165 15.34 -11.32 -13.88
CA GLY A 165 15.03 -12.06 -15.10
C GLY A 165 15.47 -13.53 -15.10
N ALA A 166 16.39 -13.92 -14.18
CA ALA A 166 16.76 -15.31 -13.99
C ALA A 166 15.75 -16.09 -13.10
N ALA A 167 14.91 -15.39 -12.32
CA ALA A 167 13.92 -16.00 -11.43
C ALA A 167 12.48 -15.88 -11.96
N LEU A 168 12.19 -14.86 -12.77
CA LEU A 168 10.88 -14.58 -13.33
C LEU A 168 10.98 -14.30 -14.83
N SER A 169 10.13 -14.94 -15.64
CA SER A 169 9.89 -14.57 -17.03
C SER A 169 8.57 -13.79 -17.15
N LEU A 170 8.53 -12.88 -18.13
CA LEU A 170 7.29 -12.25 -18.61
C LEU A 170 6.96 -12.96 -19.93
N GLU A 171 6.00 -13.85 -19.90
CA GLU A 171 5.42 -14.50 -21.05
C GLU A 171 4.05 -13.92 -21.37
#